data_133a507268cc8004ce901bf3d93a455d
#
_entry.id   133a507268cc8004ce901bf3d93a455d
#
_cell.length_a   1.000
_cell.length_b   1.000
_cell.length_c   1.000
_cell.angle_alpha   90.00
_cell.angle_beta   90.00
_cell.angle_gamma   90.00
#
_symmetry.space_group_name_H-M   'P 1'
#
loop_
_entity.id
_entity.type
_entity.pdbx_description
1 polymer ?
#
loop_
_entity_poly.entity_id
_entity_poly.type
_entity_poly.pdbx_seq_one_letter_code
_entity_poly.pdbx_strand_id
1 'polypeptide(L)'
;MAFDFKKEYSEFYMPKNKPQIVTVPPANYIAVRGMGDPNEEGGAYKAAIGVLYAVAYTIKMSKMGDHRMAGYFDFVVPPLEGFWWQEGVEGVDYSDKSAFHWISVIRLPEFVTKTEFDWAVAEAAQKKRLDCSAAEFLIIDEGQCVQIMHVGPFDDEPASVELMDEYLRANGYENDFSDTRLHHEIYLSDARKVAPEKWKTVIRHPVRKAE
;
A
#
# COMPACT_ATOMS: atom_id res chain seq x y z
N MET A 1 14.96 -20.01 -1.54
CA MET A 1 13.75 -19.55 -0.81
C MET A 1 13.29 -18.30 -1.53
N ALA A 2 11.98 -18.09 -1.74
CA ALA A 2 11.50 -16.87 -2.37
C ALA A 2 11.74 -15.67 -1.45
N PHE A 3 12.12 -14.54 -2.01
CA PHE A 3 12.29 -13.27 -1.27
C PHE A 3 10.94 -12.81 -0.71
N ASP A 4 10.86 -12.55 0.58
CA ASP A 4 9.63 -12.12 1.26
C ASP A 4 9.83 -10.71 1.80
N PHE A 5 9.22 -9.72 1.14
CA PHE A 5 9.33 -8.31 1.51
C PHE A 5 8.99 -8.02 2.97
N LYS A 6 8.02 -8.73 3.54
CA LYS A 6 7.65 -8.55 4.95
C LYS A 6 8.76 -8.99 5.91
N LYS A 7 9.60 -9.94 5.51
CA LYS A 7 10.72 -10.43 6.31
C LYS A 7 11.98 -9.61 6.10
N GLU A 8 12.29 -9.34 4.84
CA GLU A 8 13.53 -8.63 4.46
C GLU A 8 13.46 -7.15 4.85
N TYR A 9 12.28 -6.54 4.76
CA TYR A 9 12.00 -5.15 5.16
C TYR A 9 11.08 -5.10 6.38
N SER A 10 11.38 -5.93 7.40
CA SER A 10 10.53 -6.06 8.59
C SER A 10 10.33 -4.74 9.35
N GLU A 11 11.27 -3.81 9.26
CA GLU A 11 11.15 -2.47 9.83
C GLU A 11 9.98 -1.68 9.23
N PHE A 12 9.62 -1.90 7.95
CA PHE A 12 8.53 -1.22 7.26
C PHE A 12 7.21 -2.00 7.31
N TYR A 13 7.27 -3.34 7.34
CA TYR A 13 6.09 -4.20 7.25
C TYR A 13 5.67 -4.82 8.57
N MET A 14 6.55 -4.89 9.55
CA MET A 14 6.28 -5.55 10.84
C MET A 14 6.67 -4.67 12.03
N PRO A 15 6.26 -3.38 12.06
CA PRO A 15 6.51 -2.53 13.21
C PRO A 15 5.83 -3.09 14.47
N LYS A 16 6.20 -2.54 15.63
CA LYS A 16 5.51 -2.85 16.87
C LYS A 16 4.17 -2.09 16.92
N ASN A 17 3.33 -2.49 17.90
CA ASN A 17 2.10 -1.76 18.24
C ASN A 17 2.38 -0.50 19.07
N LYS A 18 3.46 0.21 18.77
CA LYS A 18 3.88 1.48 19.36
C LYS A 18 4.38 2.38 18.25
N PRO A 19 4.05 3.68 18.28
CA PRO A 19 4.55 4.61 17.28
C PRO A 19 6.08 4.63 17.22
N GLN A 20 6.61 4.73 16.02
CA GLN A 20 8.05 4.90 15.77
C GLN A 20 8.28 5.74 14.53
N ILE A 21 9.32 6.57 14.55
CA ILE A 21 9.80 7.27 13.36
C ILE A 21 10.60 6.30 12.50
N VAL A 22 10.38 6.37 11.19
CA VAL A 22 11.08 5.57 10.18
C VAL A 22 11.36 6.45 8.96
N THR A 23 12.43 6.15 8.21
CA THR A 23 12.69 6.76 6.91
C THR A 23 12.52 5.69 5.85
N VAL A 24 11.47 5.84 5.04
CA VAL A 24 11.10 4.87 3.98
C VAL A 24 11.74 5.33 2.67
N PRO A 25 12.63 4.52 2.07
CA PRO A 25 13.26 4.87 0.81
C PRO A 25 12.27 4.77 -0.35
N PRO A 26 12.55 5.43 -1.50
CA PRO A 26 11.77 5.27 -2.71
C PRO A 26 11.64 3.80 -3.11
N ALA A 27 10.45 3.42 -3.57
CA ALA A 27 10.19 2.08 -4.06
C ALA A 27 9.24 2.09 -5.26
N ASN A 28 9.32 1.03 -6.08
CA ASN A 28 8.47 0.85 -7.25
C ASN A 28 7.16 0.16 -6.87
N TYR A 29 6.06 0.60 -7.48
CA TYR A 29 4.73 0.06 -7.23
C TYR A 29 3.93 -0.12 -8.53
N ILE A 30 3.06 -1.13 -8.54
CA ILE A 30 1.86 -1.13 -9.38
C ILE A 30 0.83 -0.30 -8.63
N ALA A 31 0.14 0.61 -9.29
CA ALA A 31 -0.88 1.44 -8.69
C ALA A 31 -2.16 1.46 -9.53
N VAL A 32 -3.29 1.62 -8.86
CA VAL A 32 -4.58 1.99 -9.46
C VAL A 32 -5.22 3.06 -8.58
N ARG A 33 -5.69 4.14 -9.21
CA ARG A 33 -6.34 5.27 -8.52
C ARG A 33 -7.85 5.17 -8.63
N GLY A 34 -8.53 5.67 -7.62
CA GLY A 34 -9.97 5.78 -7.64
C GLY A 34 -10.53 6.61 -6.50
N MET A 35 -11.85 6.63 -6.41
CA MET A 35 -12.59 7.30 -5.35
C MET A 35 -13.83 6.49 -4.96
N GLY A 36 -14.39 6.77 -3.79
CA GLY A 36 -15.61 6.15 -3.27
C GLY A 36 -15.36 5.14 -2.15
N ASP A 37 -16.44 4.58 -1.63
CA ASP A 37 -16.42 3.65 -0.51
C ASP A 37 -15.74 2.32 -0.90
N PRO A 38 -14.64 1.93 -0.23
CA PRO A 38 -13.95 0.67 -0.51
C PRO A 38 -14.79 -0.59 -0.19
N ASN A 39 -15.87 -0.43 0.59
CA ASN A 39 -16.77 -1.52 0.97
C ASN A 39 -17.90 -1.75 -0.05
N GLU A 40 -18.05 -0.85 -1.04
CA GLU A 40 -19.09 -1.00 -2.06
C GLU A 40 -18.98 -2.34 -2.78
N GLU A 41 -20.10 -3.08 -2.83
CA GLU A 41 -20.12 -4.38 -3.50
C GLU A 41 -20.02 -4.20 -5.01
N GLY A 42 -19.00 -4.84 -5.63
CA GLY A 42 -18.70 -4.67 -7.06
C GLY A 42 -18.14 -3.29 -7.42
N GLY A 43 -17.80 -2.45 -6.42
CA GLY A 43 -17.29 -1.10 -6.60
C GLY A 43 -15.89 -1.02 -7.22
N ALA A 44 -15.48 0.21 -7.51
CA ALA A 44 -14.21 0.52 -8.17
C ALA A 44 -12.98 0.00 -7.40
N TYR A 45 -13.02 0.05 -6.05
CA TYR A 45 -11.93 -0.43 -5.20
C TYR A 45 -11.67 -1.93 -5.38
N LYS A 46 -12.72 -2.76 -5.41
CA LYS A 46 -12.57 -4.21 -5.63
C LYS A 46 -12.08 -4.54 -7.03
N ALA A 47 -12.53 -3.78 -8.03
CA ALA A 47 -12.04 -3.91 -9.41
C ALA A 47 -10.53 -3.57 -9.49
N ALA A 48 -10.11 -2.49 -8.85
CA ALA A 48 -8.70 -2.09 -8.77
C ALA A 48 -7.82 -3.18 -8.15
N ILE A 49 -8.24 -3.80 -7.04
CA ILE A 49 -7.52 -4.93 -6.42
C ILE A 49 -7.36 -6.08 -7.43
N GLY A 50 -8.37 -6.38 -8.22
CA GLY A 50 -8.31 -7.41 -9.28
C GLY A 50 -7.22 -7.11 -10.32
N VAL A 51 -7.12 -5.87 -10.77
CA VAL A 51 -6.09 -5.40 -11.71
C VAL A 51 -4.69 -5.53 -11.08
N LEU A 52 -4.51 -5.03 -9.86
CA LEU A 52 -3.22 -5.07 -9.15
C LEU A 52 -2.67 -6.49 -9.03
N TYR A 53 -3.50 -7.43 -8.57
CA TYR A 53 -3.06 -8.82 -8.45
C TYR A 53 -2.86 -9.50 -9.79
N ALA A 54 -3.66 -9.18 -10.82
CA ALA A 54 -3.47 -9.74 -12.16
C ALA A 54 -2.07 -9.38 -12.71
N VAL A 55 -1.66 -8.12 -12.59
CA VAL A 55 -0.34 -7.65 -13.04
C VAL A 55 0.78 -8.20 -12.14
N ALA A 56 0.63 -8.14 -10.81
CA ALA A 56 1.64 -8.63 -9.87
C ALA A 56 1.95 -10.13 -10.07
N TYR A 57 0.92 -10.95 -10.23
CA TYR A 57 1.12 -12.37 -10.50
C TYR A 57 1.65 -12.66 -11.91
N THR A 58 1.36 -11.81 -12.90
CA THR A 58 1.98 -11.92 -14.22
C THR A 58 3.48 -11.71 -14.14
N ILE A 59 3.93 -10.69 -13.40
CA ILE A 59 5.36 -10.44 -13.13
C ILE A 59 5.98 -11.63 -12.38
N LYS A 60 5.36 -12.06 -11.28
CA LYS A 60 5.86 -13.18 -10.48
C LYS A 60 6.01 -14.46 -11.31
N MET A 61 5.06 -14.74 -12.18
CA MET A 61 5.01 -15.98 -12.97
C MET A 61 5.74 -15.90 -14.30
N SER A 62 6.37 -14.77 -14.65
CA SER A 62 7.14 -14.60 -15.89
C SER A 62 8.23 -15.66 -16.03
N LYS A 63 8.80 -16.12 -14.92
CA LYS A 63 9.79 -17.21 -14.88
C LYS A 63 9.31 -18.53 -15.51
N MET A 64 8.02 -18.75 -15.59
CA MET A 64 7.42 -19.97 -16.16
C MET A 64 7.16 -19.86 -17.67
N GLY A 65 7.28 -18.64 -18.23
CA GLY A 65 7.10 -18.35 -19.63
C GLY A 65 8.42 -18.10 -20.36
N ASP A 66 8.33 -17.53 -21.57
CA ASP A 66 9.48 -17.20 -22.39
C ASP A 66 10.06 -15.81 -22.10
N HIS A 67 9.26 -14.93 -21.47
CA HIS A 67 9.71 -13.60 -21.10
C HIS A 67 10.65 -13.67 -19.88
N ARG A 68 11.87 -13.20 -20.06
CA ARG A 68 12.91 -13.20 -19.02
C ARG A 68 13.22 -11.77 -18.60
N MET A 69 12.91 -11.42 -17.35
CA MET A 69 13.28 -10.13 -16.78
C MET A 69 14.73 -10.18 -16.28
N ALA A 70 15.53 -9.20 -16.66
CA ALA A 70 16.90 -9.09 -16.19
C ALA A 70 16.93 -8.89 -14.66
N GLY A 71 17.79 -9.63 -13.96
CA GLY A 71 17.88 -9.54 -12.50
C GLY A 71 16.73 -10.20 -11.73
N TYR A 72 15.85 -10.95 -12.41
CA TYR A 72 14.74 -11.64 -11.76
C TYR A 72 15.19 -12.54 -10.61
N PHE A 73 14.55 -12.40 -9.46
CA PHE A 73 14.60 -13.34 -8.35
C PHE A 73 13.16 -13.76 -7.95
N ASP A 74 13.00 -14.97 -7.44
CA ASP A 74 11.68 -15.41 -6.98
C ASP A 74 11.28 -14.69 -5.69
N PHE A 75 10.04 -14.19 -5.64
CA PHE A 75 9.54 -13.40 -4.52
C PHE A 75 8.10 -13.78 -4.13
N VAL A 76 7.74 -13.50 -2.90
CA VAL A 76 6.33 -13.52 -2.45
C VAL A 76 5.71 -12.20 -2.88
N VAL A 77 4.54 -12.22 -3.53
CA VAL A 77 3.83 -10.98 -3.87
C VAL A 77 3.59 -10.20 -2.58
N PRO A 78 4.05 -8.94 -2.51
CA PRO A 78 3.89 -8.11 -1.32
C PRO A 78 2.43 -7.89 -0.94
N PRO A 79 2.14 -7.42 0.28
CA PRO A 79 0.80 -7.06 0.69
C PRO A 79 0.17 -6.03 -0.24
N LEU A 80 -1.15 -5.98 -0.24
CA LEU A 80 -1.89 -4.82 -0.74
C LEU A 80 -1.64 -3.66 0.21
N GLU A 81 -1.44 -2.48 -0.35
CA GLU A 81 -1.26 -1.22 0.37
C GLU A 81 -2.23 -0.18 -0.21
N GLY A 82 -2.58 0.83 0.56
CA GLY A 82 -3.48 1.90 0.14
C GLY A 82 -3.02 3.26 0.67
N PHE A 83 -2.98 4.25 -0.21
CA PHE A 83 -2.84 5.66 0.15
C PHE A 83 -4.21 6.31 0.08
N TRP A 84 -4.60 7.04 1.15
CA TRP A 84 -5.94 7.55 1.33
C TRP A 84 -5.93 9.03 1.64
N TRP A 85 -6.91 9.74 1.11
CA TRP A 85 -7.18 11.15 1.46
C TRP A 85 -8.62 11.52 1.15
N GLN A 86 -9.04 12.66 1.65
CA GLN A 86 -10.30 13.32 1.34
C GLN A 86 -10.03 14.80 1.13
N GLU A 87 -10.75 15.43 0.20
CA GLU A 87 -10.56 16.85 -0.08
C GLU A 87 -10.91 17.70 1.14
N GLY A 88 -9.99 18.58 1.55
CA GLY A 88 -10.18 19.48 2.69
C GLY A 88 -10.06 18.84 4.07
N VAL A 89 -9.63 17.57 4.13
CA VAL A 89 -9.39 16.84 5.39
C VAL A 89 -7.89 16.60 5.55
N GLU A 90 -7.33 16.92 6.71
CA GLU A 90 -5.99 16.52 7.08
C GLU A 90 -6.04 15.08 7.62
N GLY A 91 -5.30 14.18 6.97
CA GLY A 91 -5.39 12.74 7.26
C GLY A 91 -6.65 12.11 6.65
N VAL A 92 -7.42 11.39 7.44
CA VAL A 92 -8.59 10.60 7.00
C VAL A 92 -9.75 10.76 7.97
N ASP A 93 -10.95 11.07 7.45
CA ASP A 93 -12.22 11.00 8.19
C ASP A 93 -12.94 9.68 7.88
N TYR A 94 -12.90 8.76 8.83
CA TYR A 94 -13.51 7.42 8.70
C TYR A 94 -15.04 7.44 8.71
N SER A 95 -15.67 8.58 9.04
CA SER A 95 -17.14 8.71 9.10
C SER A 95 -17.79 8.85 7.73
N ASP A 96 -17.05 9.35 6.72
CA ASP A 96 -17.54 9.49 5.34
C ASP A 96 -16.66 8.75 4.33
N LYS A 97 -16.86 7.44 4.23
CA LYS A 97 -16.12 6.58 3.31
C LYS A 97 -16.42 6.83 1.84
N SER A 98 -17.55 7.48 1.53
CA SER A 98 -17.91 7.80 0.13
C SER A 98 -17.07 8.92 -0.46
N ALA A 99 -16.48 9.77 0.39
CA ALA A 99 -15.58 10.86 0.00
C ALA A 99 -14.10 10.42 -0.14
N PHE A 100 -13.78 9.16 0.10
CA PHE A 100 -12.41 8.68 -0.03
C PHE A 100 -11.90 8.77 -1.47
N HIS A 101 -10.73 9.36 -1.61
CA HIS A 101 -9.83 9.14 -2.74
C HIS A 101 -8.77 8.13 -2.32
N TRP A 102 -8.35 7.28 -3.23
CA TRP A 102 -7.37 6.25 -2.93
C TRP A 102 -6.43 5.96 -4.10
N ILE A 103 -5.23 5.54 -3.73
CA ILE A 103 -4.27 4.88 -4.62
C ILE A 103 -3.99 3.53 -4.01
N SER A 104 -4.56 2.47 -4.57
CA SER A 104 -4.24 1.10 -4.16
C SER A 104 -2.97 0.64 -4.87
N VAL A 105 -2.06 0.02 -4.13
CA VAL A 105 -0.76 -0.35 -4.67
C VAL A 105 -0.31 -1.74 -4.22
N ILE A 106 0.59 -2.34 -4.99
CA ILE A 106 1.41 -3.48 -4.61
C ILE A 106 2.85 -3.14 -4.96
N ARG A 107 3.76 -3.25 -3.97
CA ARG A 107 5.18 -3.02 -4.18
C ARG A 107 5.76 -3.98 -5.22
N LEU A 108 6.65 -3.47 -6.05
CA LEU A 108 7.39 -4.24 -7.06
C LEU A 108 8.84 -4.45 -6.62
N PRO A 109 9.44 -5.61 -6.97
CA PRO A 109 10.89 -5.77 -6.88
C PRO A 109 11.63 -4.75 -7.75
N GLU A 110 12.85 -4.41 -7.35
CA GLU A 110 13.68 -3.41 -8.01
C GLU A 110 14.06 -3.76 -9.45
N PHE A 111 14.03 -5.06 -9.82
CA PHE A 111 14.29 -5.49 -11.20
C PHE A 111 13.16 -5.15 -12.17
N VAL A 112 11.97 -4.81 -11.68
CA VAL A 112 10.84 -4.45 -12.53
C VAL A 112 11.00 -3.01 -12.99
N THR A 113 11.37 -2.84 -14.25
CA THR A 113 11.43 -1.54 -14.93
C THR A 113 10.06 -1.17 -15.49
N LYS A 114 9.91 0.10 -15.95
CA LYS A 114 8.68 0.52 -16.65
C LYS A 114 8.38 -0.35 -17.87
N THR A 115 9.40 -0.80 -18.61
CA THR A 115 9.24 -1.69 -19.77
C THR A 115 8.70 -3.05 -19.36
N GLU A 116 9.22 -3.62 -18.27
CA GLU A 116 8.75 -4.90 -17.73
C GLU A 116 7.32 -4.80 -17.18
N PHE A 117 7.01 -3.66 -16.57
CA PHE A 117 5.64 -3.36 -16.13
C PHE A 117 4.68 -3.28 -17.32
N ASP A 118 5.01 -2.55 -18.39
CA ASP A 118 4.15 -2.40 -19.56
C ASP A 118 3.88 -3.75 -20.25
N TRP A 119 4.92 -4.59 -20.34
CA TRP A 119 4.75 -5.96 -20.79
C TRP A 119 3.76 -6.73 -19.90
N ALA A 120 3.92 -6.64 -18.58
CA ALA A 120 3.08 -7.36 -17.63
C ALA A 120 1.62 -6.92 -17.67
N VAL A 121 1.34 -5.62 -17.88
CA VAL A 121 -0.01 -5.08 -18.06
C VAL A 121 -0.66 -5.66 -19.31
N ALA A 122 0.05 -5.63 -20.45
CA ALA A 122 -0.46 -6.18 -21.73
C ALA A 122 -0.73 -7.69 -21.63
N GLU A 123 0.20 -8.44 -21.04
CA GLU A 123 0.11 -9.88 -20.83
C GLU A 123 -1.03 -10.26 -19.87
N ALA A 124 -1.18 -9.53 -18.75
CA ALA A 124 -2.27 -9.73 -17.81
C ALA A 124 -3.63 -9.48 -18.45
N ALA A 125 -3.77 -8.39 -19.20
CA ALA A 125 -4.99 -8.03 -19.90
C ALA A 125 -5.41 -9.14 -20.89
N GLN A 126 -4.46 -9.65 -21.68
CA GLN A 126 -4.70 -10.71 -22.65
C GLN A 126 -5.07 -12.03 -21.98
N LYS A 127 -4.27 -12.49 -21.00
CA LYS A 127 -4.45 -13.82 -20.36
C LYS A 127 -5.68 -13.87 -19.45
N LYS A 128 -5.99 -12.78 -18.76
CA LYS A 128 -7.12 -12.73 -17.82
C LYS A 128 -8.40 -12.20 -18.44
N ARG A 129 -8.35 -11.66 -19.67
CA ARG A 129 -9.46 -10.94 -20.31
C ARG A 129 -10.01 -9.83 -19.41
N LEU A 130 -9.10 -9.11 -18.79
CA LEU A 130 -9.36 -8.04 -17.83
C LEU A 130 -8.81 -6.73 -18.38
N ASP A 131 -9.59 -5.65 -18.30
CA ASP A 131 -9.07 -4.32 -18.59
C ASP A 131 -8.08 -3.90 -17.51
N CYS A 132 -6.81 -3.82 -17.86
CA CYS A 132 -5.72 -3.39 -16.98
C CYS A 132 -5.24 -1.97 -17.32
N SER A 133 -5.97 -1.20 -18.13
CA SER A 133 -5.55 0.14 -18.59
C SER A 133 -5.40 1.16 -17.47
N ALA A 134 -6.08 0.94 -16.32
CA ALA A 134 -5.96 1.78 -15.13
C ALA A 134 -4.70 1.52 -14.32
N ALA A 135 -3.89 0.50 -14.65
CA ALA A 135 -2.66 0.21 -13.93
C ALA A 135 -1.56 1.22 -14.27
N GLU A 136 -0.94 1.77 -13.23
CA GLU A 136 0.16 2.73 -13.32
C GLU A 136 1.44 2.13 -12.71
N PHE A 137 2.61 2.51 -13.27
CA PHE A 137 3.90 2.30 -12.62
C PHE A 137 4.26 3.56 -11.85
N LEU A 138 4.31 3.46 -10.52
CA LEU A 138 4.66 4.57 -9.66
C LEU A 138 5.98 4.31 -8.92
N ILE A 139 6.74 5.37 -8.71
CA ILE A 139 7.83 5.42 -7.75
C ILE A 139 7.32 6.31 -6.61
N ILE A 140 7.23 5.77 -5.41
CA ILE A 140 6.76 6.49 -4.24
C ILE A 140 7.92 6.66 -3.28
N ASP A 141 8.20 7.90 -2.90
CA ASP A 141 9.17 8.29 -1.89
C ASP A 141 8.41 8.85 -0.68
N GLU A 142 8.24 8.03 0.34
CA GLU A 142 7.55 8.46 1.55
C GLU A 142 8.46 9.27 2.48
N GLY A 143 9.78 9.08 2.41
CA GLY A 143 10.73 9.78 3.26
C GLY A 143 10.51 9.51 4.75
N GLN A 144 10.56 10.57 5.58
CA GLN A 144 10.39 10.43 7.02
C GLN A 144 8.92 10.31 7.41
N CYS A 145 8.59 9.25 8.15
CA CYS A 145 7.24 8.91 8.55
C CYS A 145 7.18 8.49 10.03
N VAL A 146 6.01 8.59 10.64
CA VAL A 146 5.65 7.83 11.83
C VAL A 146 4.84 6.62 11.41
N GLN A 147 5.02 5.47 12.08
CA GLN A 147 4.23 4.28 11.82
C GLN A 147 3.90 3.50 13.09
N ILE A 148 2.83 2.72 13.02
CA ILE A 148 2.36 1.82 14.08
C ILE A 148 1.74 0.56 13.48
N MET A 149 1.82 -0.58 14.19
CA MET A 149 0.98 -1.73 13.90
C MET A 149 -0.37 -1.56 14.60
N HIS A 150 -1.43 -1.38 13.80
CA HIS A 150 -2.80 -1.50 14.27
C HIS A 150 -3.23 -2.97 14.30
N VAL A 151 -3.92 -3.39 15.35
CA VAL A 151 -4.51 -4.73 15.47
C VAL A 151 -5.98 -4.56 15.83
N GLY A 152 -6.86 -4.90 14.89
CA GLY A 152 -8.32 -4.72 15.03
C GLY A 152 -9.01 -4.39 13.71
N PRO A 153 -10.32 -4.13 13.74
CA PRO A 153 -11.07 -3.64 12.60
C PRO A 153 -10.57 -2.26 12.14
N PHE A 154 -10.72 -1.96 10.85
CA PHE A 154 -10.35 -0.64 10.30
C PHE A 154 -11.06 0.52 10.98
N ASP A 155 -12.31 0.31 11.43
CA ASP A 155 -13.08 1.35 12.12
C ASP A 155 -12.49 1.72 13.50
N ASP A 156 -11.57 0.93 14.05
CA ASP A 156 -10.84 1.19 15.31
C ASP A 156 -9.47 1.88 15.07
N GLU A 157 -9.06 2.10 13.82
CA GLU A 157 -7.79 2.77 13.47
C GLU A 157 -7.62 4.18 14.04
N PRO A 158 -8.69 4.99 14.23
CA PRO A 158 -8.57 6.32 14.86
C PRO A 158 -7.83 6.30 16.19
N ALA A 159 -8.01 5.26 17.01
CA ALA A 159 -7.28 5.13 18.28
C ALA A 159 -5.75 4.94 18.08
N SER A 160 -5.35 4.25 17.00
CA SER A 160 -3.93 4.09 16.66
C SER A 160 -3.33 5.37 16.08
N VAL A 161 -4.12 6.13 15.31
CA VAL A 161 -3.74 7.46 14.79
C VAL A 161 -3.52 8.44 15.95
N GLU A 162 -4.42 8.46 16.93
CA GLU A 162 -4.26 9.31 18.13
C GLU A 162 -2.96 9.02 18.89
N LEU A 163 -2.60 7.73 19.04
CA LEU A 163 -1.31 7.35 19.63
C LEU A 163 -0.11 7.86 18.82
N MET A 164 -0.20 7.87 17.48
CA MET A 164 0.85 8.45 16.63
C MET A 164 0.95 9.96 16.85
N ASP A 165 -0.17 10.68 16.90
CA ASP A 165 -0.20 12.12 17.09
C ASP A 165 0.33 12.53 18.48
N GLU A 166 -0.01 11.79 19.54
CA GLU A 166 0.55 11.99 20.86
C GLU A 166 2.08 11.79 20.88
N TYR A 167 2.53 10.73 20.21
CA TYR A 167 3.96 10.45 20.08
C TYR A 167 4.69 11.58 19.33
N LEU A 168 4.13 12.08 18.23
CA LEU A 168 4.70 13.18 17.46
C LEU A 168 4.86 14.43 18.33
N ARG A 169 3.80 14.85 19.02
CA ARG A 169 3.82 16.01 19.92
C ARG A 169 4.88 15.87 21.02
N ALA A 170 5.00 14.67 21.59
CA ALA A 170 5.97 14.41 22.67
C ALA A 170 7.43 14.41 22.19
N ASN A 171 7.69 14.22 20.89
CA ASN A 171 9.03 14.07 20.32
C ASN A 171 9.43 15.22 19.37
N GLY A 172 8.65 16.31 19.31
CA GLY A 172 8.95 17.49 18.48
C GLY A 172 8.84 17.21 16.99
N TYR A 173 7.81 16.46 16.61
CA TYR A 173 7.40 16.22 15.22
C TYR A 173 5.96 16.65 14.99
N GLU A 174 5.61 16.86 13.75
CA GLU A 174 4.25 17.10 13.31
C GLU A 174 3.97 16.33 12.01
N ASN A 175 2.69 16.11 11.70
CA ASN A 175 2.28 15.53 10.44
C ASN A 175 2.66 16.46 9.27
N ASP A 176 3.01 15.87 8.11
CA ASP A 176 3.45 16.60 6.92
C ASP A 176 2.70 16.09 5.68
N PHE A 177 1.36 16.05 5.80
CA PHE A 177 0.50 15.67 4.69
C PHE A 177 0.57 16.67 3.55
N SER A 178 0.53 16.16 2.32
CA SER A 178 0.51 16.95 1.08
C SER A 178 -0.12 16.13 -0.04
N ASP A 179 -0.22 16.70 -1.25
CA ASP A 179 -0.76 16.00 -2.43
C ASP A 179 0.05 14.74 -2.82
N THR A 180 1.26 14.60 -2.30
CA THR A 180 2.16 13.46 -2.59
C THR A 180 2.53 12.63 -1.36
N ARG A 181 2.20 13.11 -0.16
CA ARG A 181 2.50 12.48 1.12
C ARG A 181 1.19 12.28 1.89
N LEU A 182 0.66 11.06 1.83
CA LEU A 182 -0.71 10.74 2.21
C LEU A 182 -0.74 9.80 3.43
N HIS A 183 -1.92 9.62 4.00
CA HIS A 183 -2.20 8.52 4.92
C HIS A 183 -2.00 7.19 4.19
N HIS A 184 -1.18 6.30 4.74
CA HIS A 184 -0.79 5.03 4.12
C HIS A 184 -1.13 3.86 5.03
N GLU A 185 -1.79 2.86 4.47
CA GLU A 185 -2.15 1.60 5.12
C GLU A 185 -1.54 0.40 4.38
N ILE A 186 -0.98 -0.55 5.13
CA ILE A 186 -0.42 -1.80 4.59
C ILE A 186 -1.19 -2.97 5.20
N TYR A 187 -1.91 -3.73 4.38
CA TYR A 187 -2.83 -4.78 4.82
C TYR A 187 -2.12 -6.13 4.95
N LEU A 188 -1.76 -6.51 6.18
CA LEU A 188 -1.00 -7.74 6.45
C LEU A 188 -1.89 -8.97 6.63
N SER A 189 -3.16 -8.77 6.93
CA SER A 189 -4.14 -9.85 7.13
C SER A 189 -5.05 -10.01 5.93
N ASP A 190 -5.36 -11.26 5.58
CA ASP A 190 -6.45 -11.54 4.62
C ASP A 190 -7.79 -11.49 5.39
N ALA A 191 -8.54 -10.41 5.20
CA ALA A 191 -9.83 -10.19 5.87
C ALA A 191 -10.86 -11.30 5.62
N ARG A 192 -10.68 -12.12 4.57
CA ARG A 192 -11.56 -13.27 4.27
C ARG A 192 -11.26 -14.50 5.14
N LYS A 193 -10.09 -14.53 5.79
CA LYS A 193 -9.57 -15.71 6.52
C LYS A 193 -9.35 -15.45 8.00
N VAL A 194 -9.20 -14.19 8.38
CA VAL A 194 -8.86 -13.79 9.74
C VAL A 194 -10.03 -13.01 10.32
N ALA A 195 -10.40 -13.30 11.57
CA ALA A 195 -11.46 -12.56 12.26
C ALA A 195 -11.03 -11.08 12.49
N PRO A 196 -11.98 -10.12 12.40
CA PRO A 196 -11.67 -8.68 12.38
C PRO A 196 -10.80 -8.21 13.55
N GLU A 197 -11.03 -8.72 14.75
CA GLU A 197 -10.26 -8.37 15.94
C GLU A 197 -8.77 -8.78 15.90
N LYS A 198 -8.38 -9.54 14.88
CA LYS A 198 -7.00 -10.00 14.66
C LYS A 198 -6.38 -9.44 13.38
N TRP A 199 -7.10 -8.58 12.66
CA TRP A 199 -6.50 -7.93 11.49
C TRP A 199 -5.31 -7.11 11.89
N LYS A 200 -4.32 -7.08 11.01
CA LYS A 200 -3.09 -6.32 11.19
C LYS A 200 -2.91 -5.38 10.02
N THR A 201 -2.83 -4.11 10.32
CA THR A 201 -2.58 -3.02 9.36
C THR A 201 -1.41 -2.21 9.87
N VAL A 202 -0.43 -1.93 9.02
CA VAL A 202 0.55 -0.87 9.33
C VAL A 202 -0.08 0.45 8.91
N ILE A 203 -0.24 1.37 9.85
CA ILE A 203 -0.65 2.75 9.56
C ILE A 203 0.62 3.60 9.55
N ARG A 204 0.77 4.46 8.53
CA ARG A 204 1.93 5.32 8.35
C ARG A 204 1.51 6.72 7.92
N HIS A 205 2.07 7.72 8.58
CA HIS A 205 1.87 9.13 8.23
C HIS A 205 3.20 9.81 7.95
N PRO A 206 3.25 10.70 6.95
CA PRO A 206 4.42 11.54 6.69
C PRO A 206 4.61 12.54 7.84
N VAL A 207 5.87 12.79 8.19
CA VAL A 207 6.20 13.71 9.28
C VAL A 207 7.36 14.62 8.93
N ARG A 208 7.44 15.76 9.64
CA ARG A 208 8.58 16.65 9.69
C ARG A 208 8.88 17.05 11.13
N LYS A 209 10.06 17.65 11.34
CA LYS A 209 10.35 18.31 12.62
C LYS A 209 9.42 19.49 12.81
N ALA A 210 8.82 19.60 14.00
CA ALA A 210 8.11 20.81 14.40
C ALA A 210 9.09 21.98 14.49
N GLU A 211 8.67 23.17 14.07
CA GLU A 211 9.46 24.42 14.14
C GLU A 211 9.61 24.93 15.57
#